data_77a773a9f559615307992fbe6244d8aa
#
_entry.id   77a773a9f559615307992fbe6244d8aa
#
_cell.length_a   1.000
_cell.length_b   1.000
_cell.length_c   1.000
_cell.angle_alpha   90.00
_cell.angle_beta   90.00
_cell.angle_gamma   90.00
#
_symmetry.space_group_name_H-M   'P 1'
#
loop_
_entity.id
_entity.type
_entity.pdbx_description
1 polymer ?
#
loop_
_entity_poly.entity_id
_entity_poly.type
_entity_poly.pdbx_seq_one_letter_code
_entity_poly.pdbx_strand_id
1 'polypeptide(L)'
;MVNLVAAQKPLLRGLMKMAGVQPYTIQIEEGTTMNIWVPSENIQKPKKGEKATKISKPTKPVVVLVHGFAAEGIVTWQFQVGALTKKYSVYIPDLLFFGESMTDKTDRSPEFQAEYLAKGLGKLGVDKFTIVGFSYGGMVAFKMAELYPNMVHAMVVSGSILAMTDSINGETLSRLGFSSSSELLLPSSVKDLKALLSVAAHKKLWFPDRLHKDYLEVMFTNRKERAELLEGLVISNKDCKIPKFPQRIHLLWGENDQIFNLELVHNMKEQLGENATFQGIEKAGHLVHLERPCVYNRCLKQFLDSMYTDGPQK
;
A
#
# COMPACT_ATOMS: atom_id res chain seq x y z
N MET A 1 -12.64 2.91 -29.00
CA MET A 1 -13.27 1.78 -28.30
C MET A 1 -13.24 2.10 -26.80
N VAL A 2 -14.30 1.83 -26.03
CA VAL A 2 -14.34 2.16 -24.60
C VAL A 2 -13.33 1.33 -23.84
N ASN A 3 -12.51 1.97 -22.98
CA ASN A 3 -11.59 1.30 -22.08
C ASN A 3 -12.40 0.67 -20.91
N LEU A 4 -12.35 -0.65 -20.80
CA LEU A 4 -13.17 -1.41 -19.84
C LEU A 4 -12.72 -1.16 -18.38
N VAL A 5 -11.43 -0.99 -18.15
CA VAL A 5 -10.89 -0.70 -16.80
C VAL A 5 -11.30 0.70 -16.35
N ALA A 6 -11.19 1.69 -17.25
CA ALA A 6 -11.69 3.04 -16.98
C ALA A 6 -13.20 3.05 -16.72
N ALA A 7 -13.98 2.27 -17.49
CA ALA A 7 -15.43 2.15 -17.31
C ALA A 7 -15.84 1.46 -15.99
N GLN A 8 -14.97 0.64 -15.39
CA GLN A 8 -15.20 0.01 -14.09
C GLN A 8 -14.87 0.92 -12.90
N LYS A 9 -14.03 1.96 -13.08
CA LYS A 9 -13.65 2.89 -11.98
C LYS A 9 -14.85 3.52 -11.28
N PRO A 10 -15.91 4.04 -11.95
CA PRO A 10 -17.09 4.57 -11.28
C PRO A 10 -17.82 3.53 -10.42
N LEU A 11 -17.89 2.27 -10.87
CA LEU A 11 -18.50 1.19 -10.10
C LEU A 11 -17.69 0.91 -8.83
N LEU A 12 -16.36 0.75 -8.95
CA LEU A 12 -15.49 0.55 -7.80
C LEU A 12 -15.58 1.72 -6.82
N ARG A 13 -15.59 2.96 -7.31
CA ARG A 13 -15.80 4.16 -6.49
C ARG A 13 -17.15 4.13 -5.77
N GLY A 14 -18.20 3.68 -6.44
CA GLY A 14 -19.52 3.47 -5.84
C GLY A 14 -19.50 2.43 -4.72
N LEU A 15 -18.83 1.29 -4.94
CA LEU A 15 -18.66 0.24 -3.93
C LEU A 15 -17.87 0.76 -2.71
N MET A 16 -16.82 1.56 -2.92
CA MET A 16 -16.06 2.17 -1.83
C MET A 16 -16.92 3.15 -1.01
N LYS A 17 -17.76 3.95 -1.67
CA LYS A 17 -18.71 4.84 -0.98
C LYS A 17 -19.74 4.05 -0.17
N MET A 18 -20.26 2.96 -0.71
CA MET A 18 -21.17 2.07 0.04
C MET A 18 -20.45 1.38 1.20
N ALA A 19 -19.17 1.08 1.05
CA ALA A 19 -18.33 0.56 2.14
C ALA A 19 -17.98 1.60 3.21
N GLY A 20 -18.38 2.87 3.04
CA GLY A 20 -18.23 3.92 4.04
C GLY A 20 -16.98 4.79 3.91
N VAL A 21 -16.31 4.79 2.75
CA VAL A 21 -15.19 5.69 2.46
C VAL A 21 -15.45 6.50 1.20
N GLN A 22 -14.89 7.70 1.12
CA GLN A 22 -15.01 8.55 -0.07
C GLN A 22 -13.71 9.34 -0.32
N PRO A 23 -13.43 9.72 -1.58
CA PRO A 23 -12.20 10.39 -1.94
C PRO A 23 -12.18 11.81 -1.38
N TYR A 24 -11.02 12.21 -0.91
CA TYR A 24 -10.73 13.55 -0.46
C TYR A 24 -9.34 13.97 -0.92
N THR A 25 -9.26 15.05 -1.71
CA THR A 25 -7.98 15.62 -2.14
C THR A 25 -7.54 16.66 -1.15
N ILE A 26 -6.35 16.48 -0.60
CA ILE A 26 -5.75 17.41 0.34
C ILE A 26 -4.52 18.10 -0.26
N GLN A 27 -4.46 19.39 -0.17
CA GLN A 27 -3.26 20.15 -0.51
C GLN A 27 -2.28 20.07 0.65
N ILE A 28 -1.14 19.41 0.41
CA ILE A 28 -0.09 19.26 1.43
C ILE A 28 0.71 20.56 1.51
N GLU A 29 1.15 21.06 0.36
CA GLU A 29 1.83 22.33 0.17
C GLU A 29 1.62 22.78 -1.29
N GLU A 30 2.18 23.93 -1.68
CA GLU A 30 2.17 24.40 -3.06
C GLU A 30 2.83 23.36 -3.99
N GLY A 31 2.17 23.05 -5.11
CA GLY A 31 2.62 22.04 -6.07
C GLY A 31 2.39 20.58 -5.65
N THR A 32 1.88 20.31 -4.41
CA THR A 32 1.70 18.94 -3.94
C THR A 32 0.31 18.71 -3.37
N THR A 33 -0.41 17.77 -3.97
CA THR A 33 -1.72 17.29 -3.50
C THR A 33 -1.72 15.79 -3.34
N MET A 34 -2.43 15.29 -2.34
CA MET A 34 -2.62 13.87 -2.11
C MET A 34 -4.10 13.52 -2.11
N ASN A 35 -4.47 12.50 -2.84
CA ASN A 35 -5.79 11.91 -2.77
C ASN A 35 -5.79 10.82 -1.71
N ILE A 36 -6.71 10.94 -0.76
CA ILE A 36 -6.87 9.96 0.33
C ILE A 36 -8.36 9.62 0.40
N TRP A 37 -8.69 8.34 0.31
CA TRP A 37 -10.04 7.89 0.66
C TRP A 37 -10.18 7.89 2.16
N VAL A 38 -11.16 8.62 2.66
CA VAL A 38 -11.37 8.88 4.09
C VAL A 38 -12.73 8.35 4.54
N PRO A 39 -12.95 8.06 5.85
CA PRO A 39 -14.25 7.65 6.34
C PRO A 39 -15.33 8.69 5.99
N SER A 40 -16.43 8.24 5.40
CA SER A 40 -17.53 9.12 4.99
C SER A 40 -18.15 9.86 6.18
N GLU A 41 -18.14 9.25 7.36
CA GLU A 41 -18.63 9.83 8.61
C GLU A 41 -17.82 11.04 9.08
N ASN A 42 -16.57 11.15 8.68
CA ASN A 42 -15.68 12.26 9.06
C ASN A 42 -15.85 13.49 8.16
N ILE A 43 -16.51 13.35 7.02
CA ILE A 43 -16.72 14.48 6.09
C ILE A 43 -17.95 15.28 6.51
N GLN A 44 -17.71 16.51 6.92
CA GLN A 44 -18.76 17.47 7.26
C GLN A 44 -19.19 18.21 5.99
N LYS A 45 -20.48 18.10 5.64
CA LYS A 45 -21.04 18.91 4.55
C LYS A 45 -20.89 20.40 4.89
N PRO A 46 -20.46 21.24 3.92
CA PRO A 46 -20.34 22.67 4.17
C PRO A 46 -21.69 23.25 4.61
N LYS A 47 -21.67 24.04 5.66
CA LYS A 47 -22.86 24.82 6.07
C LYS A 47 -23.15 25.90 5.03
N LYS A 48 -24.39 26.38 4.99
CA LYS A 48 -24.81 27.45 4.06
C LYS A 48 -23.87 28.66 4.20
N GLY A 49 -23.10 28.97 3.17
CA GLY A 49 -22.09 30.03 3.14
C GLY A 49 -20.63 29.61 3.34
N GLU A 50 -20.35 28.36 3.69
CA GLU A 50 -18.97 27.81 3.72
C GLU A 50 -18.56 27.27 2.35
N LYS A 51 -17.34 27.62 1.88
CA LYS A 51 -16.81 27.19 0.58
C LYS A 51 -16.02 25.88 0.64
N ALA A 52 -15.68 25.39 1.83
CA ALA A 52 -14.80 24.22 1.99
C ALA A 52 -15.45 23.12 2.84
N THR A 53 -15.30 21.88 2.39
CA THR A 53 -15.62 20.67 3.16
C THR A 53 -14.62 20.55 4.31
N LYS A 54 -15.11 20.39 5.55
CA LYS A 54 -14.30 20.16 6.74
C LYS A 54 -14.24 18.67 7.04
N ILE A 55 -13.12 18.20 7.56
CA ILE A 55 -12.97 16.83 8.05
C ILE A 55 -12.89 16.88 9.58
N SER A 56 -13.69 16.05 10.25
CA SER A 56 -13.62 15.84 11.68
C SER A 56 -12.55 14.79 12.02
N LYS A 57 -12.01 14.84 13.22
CA LYS A 57 -11.12 13.81 13.73
C LYS A 57 -11.81 12.44 13.74
N PRO A 58 -11.06 11.34 13.52
CA PRO A 58 -11.60 9.99 13.60
C PRO A 58 -12.10 9.66 15.00
N THR A 59 -13.22 8.95 15.10
CA THR A 59 -13.81 8.48 16.36
C THR A 59 -13.53 7.02 16.68
N LYS A 60 -13.12 6.26 15.67
CA LYS A 60 -12.72 4.84 15.78
C LYS A 60 -11.19 4.70 15.66
N PRO A 61 -10.61 3.58 16.10
CA PRO A 61 -9.21 3.31 15.82
C PRO A 61 -8.90 3.42 14.33
N VAL A 62 -7.77 4.04 14.00
CA VAL A 62 -7.43 4.35 12.61
C VAL A 62 -6.59 3.24 12.00
N VAL A 63 -6.95 2.84 10.78
CA VAL A 63 -6.19 1.95 9.92
C VAL A 63 -5.89 2.64 8.60
N VAL A 64 -4.61 2.73 8.24
CA VAL A 64 -4.12 3.31 6.99
C VAL A 64 -3.67 2.18 6.06
N LEU A 65 -4.28 2.07 4.88
CA LEU A 65 -4.01 1.02 3.88
C LEU A 65 -3.16 1.59 2.75
N VAL A 66 -1.88 1.23 2.69
CA VAL A 66 -0.90 1.76 1.73
C VAL A 66 -0.63 0.74 0.63
N HIS A 67 -0.91 1.14 -0.62
CA HIS A 67 -0.88 0.29 -1.80
C HIS A 67 0.53 -0.02 -2.31
N GLY A 68 0.63 -1.06 -3.16
CA GLY A 68 1.85 -1.42 -3.89
C GLY A 68 2.04 -0.62 -5.18
N PHE A 69 3.08 -1.00 -5.95
CA PHE A 69 3.57 -0.23 -7.10
C PHE A 69 2.64 -0.29 -8.33
N ALA A 70 1.96 -1.41 -8.57
CA ALA A 70 1.27 -1.66 -9.83
C ALA A 70 -0.20 -1.16 -9.90
N ALA A 71 -0.70 -0.50 -8.84
CA ALA A 71 -2.09 -0.03 -8.77
C ALA A 71 -2.23 1.18 -7.83
N GLU A 72 -3.43 1.78 -7.82
CA GLU A 72 -3.83 2.81 -6.87
C GLU A 72 -4.50 2.22 -5.61
N GLY A 73 -4.71 3.03 -4.59
CA GLY A 73 -5.16 2.60 -3.27
C GLY A 73 -6.43 1.74 -3.27
N ILE A 74 -7.52 2.21 -3.88
CA ILE A 74 -8.79 1.48 -3.87
C ILE A 74 -8.78 0.19 -4.70
N VAL A 75 -7.98 0.13 -5.76
CA VAL A 75 -7.81 -1.09 -6.57
C VAL A 75 -7.07 -2.15 -5.76
N THR A 76 -6.02 -1.76 -5.04
CA THR A 76 -5.28 -2.66 -4.16
C THR A 76 -6.16 -3.21 -3.05
N TRP A 77 -6.88 -2.33 -2.34
CA TRP A 77 -7.57 -2.67 -1.10
C TRP A 77 -9.09 -2.91 -1.24
N GLN A 78 -9.57 -3.13 -2.46
CA GLN A 78 -11.01 -3.25 -2.76
C GLN A 78 -11.77 -4.28 -1.92
N PHE A 79 -11.12 -5.36 -1.50
CA PHE A 79 -11.75 -6.42 -0.69
C PHE A 79 -11.54 -6.24 0.82
N GLN A 80 -10.66 -5.34 1.24
CA GLN A 80 -10.34 -5.10 2.66
C GLN A 80 -11.21 -4.00 3.26
N VAL A 81 -11.53 -2.97 2.48
CA VAL A 81 -12.23 -1.77 2.96
C VAL A 81 -13.53 -2.13 3.66
N GLY A 82 -14.45 -2.80 2.97
CA GLY A 82 -15.75 -3.17 3.55
C GLY A 82 -15.65 -4.14 4.75
N ALA A 83 -14.55 -4.88 4.87
CA ALA A 83 -14.31 -5.76 6.01
C ALA A 83 -13.89 -5.01 7.28
N LEU A 84 -13.36 -3.77 7.15
CA LEU A 84 -12.76 -3.00 8.24
C LEU A 84 -13.61 -1.83 8.71
N THR A 85 -14.35 -1.15 7.84
CA THR A 85 -15.02 0.14 8.12
C THR A 85 -16.07 0.11 9.23
N LYS A 86 -16.60 -1.09 9.59
CA LYS A 86 -17.51 -1.22 10.73
C LYS A 86 -16.84 -0.91 12.07
N LYS A 87 -15.56 -1.34 12.24
CA LYS A 87 -14.81 -1.22 13.49
C LYS A 87 -13.76 -0.10 13.46
N TYR A 88 -13.26 0.26 12.29
CA TYR A 88 -12.10 1.14 12.11
C TYR A 88 -12.43 2.34 11.23
N SER A 89 -11.78 3.46 11.50
CA SER A 89 -11.69 4.60 10.58
C SER A 89 -10.60 4.27 9.54
N VAL A 90 -11.01 3.95 8.31
CA VAL A 90 -10.11 3.47 7.26
C VAL A 90 -9.71 4.60 6.34
N TYR A 91 -8.39 4.80 6.19
CA TYR A 91 -7.78 5.77 5.28
C TYR A 91 -6.98 5.03 4.21
N ILE A 92 -7.17 5.40 2.94
CA ILE A 92 -6.52 4.75 1.81
C ILE A 92 -5.89 5.83 0.93
N PRO A 93 -4.62 6.19 1.17
CA PRO A 93 -3.92 7.15 0.35
C PRO A 93 -3.56 6.55 -1.01
N ASP A 94 -3.62 7.37 -2.05
CA ASP A 94 -2.79 7.17 -3.23
C ASP A 94 -1.43 7.81 -2.93
N LEU A 95 -0.35 7.04 -3.02
CA LEU A 95 1.01 7.56 -2.88
C LEU A 95 1.31 8.57 -3.99
N LEU A 96 2.26 9.48 -3.76
CA LEU A 96 2.66 10.46 -4.77
C LEU A 96 3.12 9.75 -6.06
N PHE A 97 2.74 10.30 -7.21
CA PHE A 97 2.90 9.74 -8.56
C PHE A 97 1.96 8.58 -8.91
N PHE A 98 1.00 8.24 -8.01
CA PHE A 98 -0.02 7.21 -8.23
C PHE A 98 -1.42 7.81 -8.09
N GLY A 99 -2.38 7.17 -8.79
CA GLY A 99 -3.80 7.56 -8.72
C GLY A 99 -4.02 9.04 -9.04
N GLU A 100 -4.66 9.75 -8.13
CA GLU A 100 -4.95 11.18 -8.25
C GLU A 100 -4.00 12.07 -7.41
N SER A 101 -2.96 11.48 -6.79
CA SER A 101 -1.93 12.21 -6.05
C SER A 101 -0.86 12.75 -6.99
N MET A 102 -0.46 14.00 -6.79
CA MET A 102 0.50 14.68 -7.66
C MET A 102 1.43 15.59 -6.86
N THR A 103 2.65 15.75 -7.38
CA THR A 103 3.66 16.65 -6.82
C THR A 103 4.59 17.16 -7.92
N ASP A 104 5.11 18.35 -7.74
CA ASP A 104 6.19 18.93 -8.56
C ASP A 104 7.59 18.65 -8.00
N LYS A 105 7.68 17.99 -6.85
CA LYS A 105 8.94 17.66 -6.19
C LYS A 105 9.71 16.58 -6.94
N THR A 106 11.01 16.60 -6.79
CA THR A 106 11.94 15.71 -7.50
C THR A 106 12.45 14.54 -6.67
N ASP A 107 12.18 14.52 -5.36
CA ASP A 107 12.57 13.40 -4.49
C ASP A 107 11.76 12.14 -4.83
N ARG A 108 12.42 11.00 -4.82
CA ARG A 108 11.88 9.69 -5.21
C ARG A 108 12.08 8.63 -4.13
N SER A 109 12.55 9.03 -2.95
CA SER A 109 12.83 8.12 -1.86
C SER A 109 11.55 7.59 -1.17
N PRO A 110 11.58 6.42 -0.54
CA PRO A 110 10.51 5.96 0.35
C PRO A 110 10.29 6.89 1.54
N GLU A 111 11.34 7.56 2.00
CA GLU A 111 11.31 8.59 3.05
C GLU A 111 10.42 9.76 2.65
N PHE A 112 10.56 10.24 1.42
CA PHE A 112 9.72 11.29 0.85
C PHE A 112 8.24 10.89 0.85
N GLN A 113 7.91 9.66 0.42
CA GLN A 113 6.53 9.15 0.47
C GLN A 113 6.00 9.12 1.91
N ALA A 114 6.81 8.66 2.86
CA ALA A 114 6.45 8.59 4.28
C ALA A 114 6.21 9.99 4.87
N GLU A 115 7.07 10.95 4.57
CA GLU A 115 6.93 12.34 5.02
C GLU A 115 5.61 12.96 4.54
N TYR A 116 5.32 12.86 3.23
CA TYR A 116 4.12 13.45 2.67
C TYR A 116 2.84 12.74 3.12
N LEU A 117 2.91 11.43 3.33
CA LEU A 117 1.82 10.68 3.94
C LEU A 117 1.56 11.14 5.38
N ALA A 118 2.62 11.34 6.19
CA ALA A 118 2.49 11.85 7.55
C ALA A 118 1.87 13.26 7.58
N LYS A 119 2.35 14.16 6.71
CA LYS A 119 1.78 15.51 6.55
C LYS A 119 0.29 15.46 6.17
N GLY A 120 -0.07 14.60 5.21
CA GLY A 120 -1.45 14.42 4.75
C GLY A 120 -2.37 13.92 5.85
N LEU A 121 -1.97 12.86 6.56
CA LEU A 121 -2.72 12.30 7.69
C LEU A 121 -2.84 13.31 8.84
N GLY A 122 -1.77 14.02 9.18
CA GLY A 122 -1.79 15.07 10.20
C GLY A 122 -2.78 16.18 9.89
N LYS A 123 -2.85 16.65 8.63
CA LYS A 123 -3.86 17.63 8.19
C LYS A 123 -5.30 17.11 8.28
N LEU A 124 -5.49 15.78 8.25
CA LEU A 124 -6.80 15.14 8.46
C LEU A 124 -7.10 14.89 9.94
N GLY A 125 -6.24 15.34 10.85
CA GLY A 125 -6.39 15.12 12.28
C GLY A 125 -6.13 13.67 12.73
N VAL A 126 -5.36 12.94 11.96
CA VAL A 126 -4.95 11.55 12.26
C VAL A 126 -3.61 11.60 12.97
N ASP A 127 -3.63 11.44 14.29
CA ASP A 127 -2.44 11.55 15.14
C ASP A 127 -1.79 10.18 15.43
N LYS A 128 -2.57 9.08 15.39
CA LYS A 128 -2.11 7.72 15.65
C LYS A 128 -2.89 6.69 14.84
N PHE A 129 -2.21 5.69 14.28
CA PHE A 129 -2.84 4.67 13.42
C PHE A 129 -2.04 3.36 13.37
N THR A 130 -2.72 2.27 13.00
CA THR A 130 -2.07 1.06 12.50
C THR A 130 -1.93 1.18 10.99
N ILE A 131 -0.73 0.94 10.46
CA ILE A 131 -0.44 0.98 9.02
C ILE A 131 -0.43 -0.43 8.44
N VAL A 132 -1.12 -0.62 7.32
CA VAL A 132 -1.14 -1.87 6.55
C VAL A 132 -0.51 -1.58 5.21
N GLY A 133 0.70 -2.05 4.99
CA GLY A 133 1.47 -1.80 3.78
C GLY A 133 1.61 -3.05 2.91
N PHE A 134 1.39 -2.89 1.61
CA PHE A 134 1.59 -3.93 0.62
C PHE A 134 2.72 -3.57 -0.33
N SER A 135 3.70 -4.48 -0.53
CA SER A 135 4.78 -4.32 -1.50
C SER A 135 5.52 -2.98 -1.30
N TYR A 136 5.60 -2.11 -2.29
CA TYR A 136 6.16 -0.76 -2.15
C TYR A 136 5.57 0.01 -0.96
N GLY A 137 4.25 -0.11 -0.74
CA GLY A 137 3.58 0.49 0.42
C GLY A 137 4.03 -0.08 1.77
N GLY A 138 4.57 -1.30 1.80
CA GLY A 138 5.19 -1.87 2.99
C GLY A 138 6.54 -1.22 3.31
N MET A 139 7.34 -0.89 2.28
CA MET A 139 8.59 -0.13 2.46
C MET A 139 8.30 1.28 2.99
N VAL A 140 7.26 1.93 2.45
CA VAL A 140 6.78 3.23 2.98
C VAL A 140 6.29 3.08 4.43
N ALA A 141 5.62 1.97 4.78
CA ALA A 141 5.18 1.71 6.15
C ALA A 141 6.35 1.57 7.14
N PHE A 142 7.43 0.89 6.75
CA PHE A 142 8.65 0.82 7.56
C PHE A 142 9.28 2.21 7.74
N LYS A 143 9.35 3.01 6.69
CA LYS A 143 9.86 4.40 6.80
C LYS A 143 8.95 5.29 7.64
N MET A 144 7.63 5.11 7.57
CA MET A 144 6.68 5.77 8.48
C MET A 144 6.97 5.44 9.94
N ALA A 145 7.18 4.16 10.26
CA ALA A 145 7.45 3.73 11.63
C ALA A 145 8.83 4.19 12.15
N GLU A 146 9.81 4.30 11.26
CA GLU A 146 11.16 4.80 11.57
C GLU A 146 11.13 6.31 11.84
N LEU A 147 10.55 7.09 10.95
CA LEU A 147 10.58 8.56 10.99
C LEU A 147 9.52 9.17 11.93
N TYR A 148 8.37 8.49 12.05
CA TYR A 148 7.20 8.95 12.83
C TYR A 148 6.73 7.90 13.84
N PRO A 149 7.60 7.41 14.74
CA PRO A 149 7.30 6.29 15.63
C PRO A 149 6.09 6.54 16.54
N ASN A 150 5.82 7.80 16.88
CA ASN A 150 4.68 8.18 17.73
C ASN A 150 3.33 8.13 16.99
N MET A 151 3.33 8.24 15.65
CA MET A 151 2.13 8.14 14.84
C MET A 151 1.78 6.68 14.52
N VAL A 152 2.77 5.81 14.37
CA VAL A 152 2.56 4.42 14.01
C VAL A 152 2.38 3.57 15.26
N HIS A 153 1.15 3.10 15.50
CA HIS A 153 0.80 2.24 16.63
C HIS A 153 1.27 0.79 16.44
N ALA A 154 1.01 0.24 15.26
CA ALA A 154 1.41 -1.10 14.86
C ALA A 154 1.49 -1.18 13.33
N MET A 155 2.10 -2.24 12.81
CA MET A 155 2.25 -2.47 11.37
C MET A 155 1.75 -3.85 10.97
N VAL A 156 1.08 -3.92 9.80
CA VAL A 156 0.88 -5.16 9.05
C VAL A 156 1.55 -4.98 7.70
N VAL A 157 2.43 -5.90 7.34
CA VAL A 157 3.21 -5.81 6.10
C VAL A 157 3.05 -7.09 5.31
N SER A 158 2.78 -6.96 4.02
CA SER A 158 2.60 -8.07 3.09
C SER A 158 3.43 -7.84 1.83
N GLY A 159 4.14 -8.89 1.36
CA GLY A 159 4.88 -8.84 0.10
C GLY A 159 5.87 -7.66 0.03
N SER A 160 6.67 -7.45 1.06
CA SER A 160 7.58 -6.29 1.15
C SER A 160 8.85 -6.62 1.91
N ILE A 161 9.81 -5.72 1.90
CA ILE A 161 11.09 -5.81 2.63
C ILE A 161 11.39 -4.49 3.33
N LEU A 162 12.30 -4.53 4.30
CA LEU A 162 12.77 -3.35 5.03
C LEU A 162 13.46 -2.34 4.12
N ALA A 163 14.34 -2.81 3.25
CA ALA A 163 15.07 -2.02 2.28
C ALA A 163 15.42 -2.88 1.06
N MET A 164 15.36 -2.28 -0.12
CA MET A 164 15.81 -2.91 -1.36
C MET A 164 17.30 -2.64 -1.51
N THR A 165 18.13 -3.61 -1.15
CA THR A 165 19.59 -3.51 -1.35
C THR A 165 19.99 -3.99 -2.74
N ASP A 166 21.21 -3.63 -3.17
CA ASP A 166 21.78 -4.08 -4.44
C ASP A 166 21.72 -5.60 -4.59
N SER A 167 22.08 -6.36 -3.53
CA SER A 167 22.07 -7.82 -3.57
C SER A 167 20.66 -8.38 -3.68
N ILE A 168 19.71 -7.91 -2.84
CA ILE A 168 18.31 -8.37 -2.87
C ILE A 168 17.69 -8.09 -4.24
N ASN A 169 17.94 -6.88 -4.79
CA ASN A 169 17.43 -6.50 -6.10
C ASN A 169 18.01 -7.40 -7.20
N GLY A 170 19.34 -7.56 -7.25
CA GLY A 170 20.01 -8.38 -8.24
C GLY A 170 19.61 -9.85 -8.20
N GLU A 171 19.57 -10.46 -7.02
CA GLU A 171 19.16 -11.85 -6.81
C GLU A 171 17.68 -12.06 -7.20
N THR A 172 16.79 -11.14 -6.81
CA THR A 172 15.36 -11.21 -7.15
C THR A 172 15.16 -11.14 -8.66
N LEU A 173 15.76 -10.15 -9.33
CA LEU A 173 15.64 -9.99 -10.78
C LEU A 173 16.22 -11.18 -11.54
N SER A 174 17.40 -11.66 -11.14
CA SER A 174 18.04 -12.84 -11.75
C SER A 174 17.17 -14.08 -11.62
N ARG A 175 16.61 -14.33 -10.43
CA ARG A 175 15.72 -15.47 -10.15
C ARG A 175 14.43 -15.42 -10.95
N LEU A 176 13.88 -14.22 -11.18
CA LEU A 176 12.64 -14.01 -11.91
C LEU A 176 12.86 -13.86 -13.43
N GLY A 177 14.12 -13.75 -13.90
CA GLY A 177 14.46 -13.62 -15.31
C GLY A 177 14.22 -12.22 -15.88
N PHE A 178 14.34 -11.16 -15.09
CA PHE A 178 14.22 -9.77 -15.50
C PHE A 178 15.55 -9.04 -15.40
N SER A 179 15.76 -8.05 -16.27
CA SER A 179 17.02 -7.27 -16.32
C SER A 179 16.98 -6.05 -15.39
N SER A 180 15.80 -5.56 -15.04
CA SER A 180 15.64 -4.39 -14.18
C SER A 180 14.29 -4.39 -13.45
N SER A 181 14.22 -3.62 -12.34
CA SER A 181 12.97 -3.41 -11.60
C SER A 181 11.90 -2.72 -12.47
N SER A 182 12.31 -1.84 -13.39
CA SER A 182 11.40 -1.20 -14.35
C SER A 182 10.83 -2.19 -15.37
N GLU A 183 11.64 -3.16 -15.84
CA GLU A 183 11.13 -4.23 -16.71
C GLU A 183 10.09 -5.08 -15.99
N LEU A 184 10.33 -5.43 -14.72
CA LEU A 184 9.40 -6.22 -13.91
C LEU A 184 8.13 -5.43 -13.55
N LEU A 185 8.24 -4.20 -13.04
CA LEU A 185 7.15 -3.49 -12.36
C LEU A 185 6.49 -2.37 -13.19
N LEU A 186 7.06 -2.02 -14.37
CA LEU A 186 6.50 -1.03 -15.30
C LEU A 186 6.26 -1.64 -16.69
N PRO A 187 5.41 -2.68 -16.79
CA PRO A 187 5.12 -3.33 -18.06
C PRO A 187 4.69 -2.31 -19.11
N SER A 188 5.23 -2.44 -20.34
CA SER A 188 4.92 -1.57 -21.46
C SER A 188 4.05 -2.23 -22.52
N SER A 189 3.91 -3.53 -22.45
CA SER A 189 3.14 -4.35 -23.37
C SER A 189 2.27 -5.37 -22.62
N VAL A 190 1.31 -5.96 -23.34
CA VAL A 190 0.49 -7.08 -22.84
C VAL A 190 1.37 -8.25 -22.43
N LYS A 191 2.45 -8.52 -23.17
CA LYS A 191 3.41 -9.57 -22.87
C LYS A 191 4.08 -9.33 -21.52
N ASP A 192 4.55 -8.11 -21.29
CA ASP A 192 5.24 -7.74 -20.04
C ASP A 192 4.27 -7.79 -18.85
N LEU A 193 3.02 -7.31 -19.03
CA LEU A 193 2.01 -7.40 -17.97
C LEU A 193 1.66 -8.84 -17.63
N LYS A 194 1.57 -9.73 -18.61
CA LYS A 194 1.38 -11.17 -18.37
C LYS A 194 2.58 -11.77 -17.64
N ALA A 195 3.80 -11.36 -17.97
CA ALA A 195 5.00 -11.80 -17.27
C ALA A 195 4.98 -11.34 -15.80
N LEU A 196 4.68 -10.07 -15.52
CA LEU A 196 4.49 -9.57 -14.16
C LEU A 196 3.42 -10.37 -13.39
N LEU A 197 2.24 -10.57 -13.98
CA LEU A 197 1.15 -11.31 -13.33
C LEU A 197 1.52 -12.79 -13.08
N SER A 198 2.34 -13.40 -13.91
CA SER A 198 2.78 -14.78 -13.75
C SER A 198 3.68 -15.01 -12.54
N VAL A 199 4.45 -13.99 -12.12
CA VAL A 199 5.31 -14.03 -10.92
C VAL A 199 4.62 -13.43 -9.68
N ALA A 200 3.65 -12.54 -9.90
CA ALA A 200 2.93 -11.89 -8.80
C ALA A 200 1.77 -12.74 -8.25
N ALA A 201 1.12 -13.57 -9.05
CA ALA A 201 -0.01 -14.38 -8.63
C ALA A 201 0.35 -15.86 -8.56
N HIS A 202 -0.12 -16.56 -7.51
CA HIS A 202 0.00 -18.01 -7.40
C HIS A 202 -0.84 -18.74 -8.47
N LYS A 203 -2.06 -18.27 -8.71
CA LYS A 203 -2.93 -18.81 -9.74
C LYS A 203 -2.65 -18.13 -11.07
N LYS A 204 -2.57 -18.91 -12.15
CA LYS A 204 -2.52 -18.36 -13.50
C LYS A 204 -3.80 -17.57 -13.78
N LEU A 205 -3.65 -16.25 -13.84
CA LEU A 205 -4.76 -15.36 -14.20
C LEU A 205 -4.90 -15.32 -15.71
N TRP A 206 -6.08 -15.67 -16.20
CA TRP A 206 -6.40 -15.55 -17.61
C TRP A 206 -7.37 -14.39 -17.84
N PHE A 207 -6.93 -13.42 -18.61
CA PHE A 207 -7.75 -12.31 -19.06
C PHE A 207 -7.53 -12.09 -20.57
N PRO A 208 -8.54 -11.61 -21.31
CA PRO A 208 -8.36 -11.20 -22.70
C PRO A 208 -7.29 -10.10 -22.83
N ASP A 209 -6.54 -10.11 -23.93
CA ASP A 209 -5.48 -9.11 -24.20
C ASP A 209 -5.99 -7.69 -24.16
N ARG A 210 -7.26 -7.47 -24.56
CA ARG A 210 -7.91 -6.17 -24.45
C ARG A 210 -7.94 -5.66 -23.00
N LEU A 211 -8.28 -6.50 -22.04
CA LEU A 211 -8.33 -6.09 -20.63
C LEU A 211 -6.93 -5.74 -20.09
N HIS A 212 -5.90 -6.47 -20.55
CA HIS A 212 -4.52 -6.12 -20.22
C HIS A 212 -4.11 -4.76 -20.79
N LYS A 213 -4.46 -4.46 -22.05
CA LYS A 213 -4.22 -3.14 -22.68
C LYS A 213 -4.91 -2.03 -21.90
N ASP A 214 -6.19 -2.22 -21.61
CA ASP A 214 -7.00 -1.25 -20.86
C ASP A 214 -6.43 -1.00 -19.46
N TYR A 215 -5.90 -2.06 -18.80
CA TYR A 215 -5.23 -1.95 -17.49
C TYR A 215 -3.92 -1.15 -17.59
N LEU A 216 -3.09 -1.43 -18.59
CA LEU A 216 -1.84 -0.71 -18.84
C LEU A 216 -2.08 0.80 -18.98
N GLU A 217 -3.07 1.19 -19.78
CA GLU A 217 -3.40 2.60 -20.02
C GLU A 217 -3.83 3.33 -18.74
N VAL A 218 -4.59 2.64 -17.87
CA VAL A 218 -5.20 3.26 -16.69
C VAL A 218 -4.27 3.25 -15.47
N MET A 219 -3.50 2.18 -15.28
CA MET A 219 -2.74 1.95 -14.03
C MET A 219 -1.26 2.35 -14.14
N PHE A 220 -0.69 2.41 -15.34
CA PHE A 220 0.74 2.71 -15.50
C PHE A 220 0.96 4.11 -16.11
N THR A 221 0.35 5.11 -15.49
CA THR A 221 0.61 6.53 -15.72
C THR A 221 1.90 6.98 -15.02
N ASN A 222 2.36 8.22 -15.28
CA ASN A 222 3.56 8.81 -14.64
C ASN A 222 4.80 7.88 -14.74
N ARG A 223 4.99 7.27 -15.92
CA ARG A 223 5.98 6.19 -16.11
C ARG A 223 7.41 6.64 -15.82
N LYS A 224 7.77 7.89 -16.17
CA LYS A 224 9.08 8.46 -15.91
C LYS A 224 9.33 8.54 -14.40
N GLU A 225 8.45 9.20 -13.69
CA GLU A 225 8.56 9.40 -12.24
C GLU A 225 8.54 8.07 -11.49
N ARG A 226 7.73 7.10 -11.96
CA ARG A 226 7.70 5.75 -11.37
C ARG A 226 8.97 4.95 -11.66
N ALA A 227 9.61 5.12 -12.81
CA ALA A 227 10.92 4.52 -13.08
C ALA A 227 11.99 5.09 -12.12
N GLU A 228 11.97 6.42 -11.95
CA GLU A 228 12.83 7.10 -10.98
C GLU A 228 12.59 6.65 -9.53
N LEU A 229 11.32 6.35 -9.14
CA LEU A 229 11.01 5.74 -7.84
C LEU A 229 11.67 4.36 -7.66
N LEU A 230 11.67 3.53 -8.71
CA LEU A 230 12.29 2.20 -8.66
C LEU A 230 13.81 2.27 -8.59
N GLU A 231 14.42 3.24 -9.27
CA GLU A 231 15.85 3.51 -9.19
C GLU A 231 16.24 4.04 -7.79
N GLY A 232 15.47 5.01 -7.28
CA GLY A 232 15.69 5.60 -5.95
C GLY A 232 15.41 4.64 -4.78
N LEU A 233 14.75 3.50 -5.05
CA LEU A 233 14.45 2.50 -4.03
C LEU A 233 15.66 1.64 -3.66
N VAL A 234 16.58 1.43 -4.61
CA VAL A 234 17.73 0.54 -4.42
C VAL A 234 18.85 1.28 -3.71
N ILE A 235 19.28 0.76 -2.56
CA ILE A 235 20.38 1.28 -1.77
C ILE A 235 21.56 0.32 -1.74
N SER A 236 22.76 0.86 -1.52
CA SER A 236 23.94 0.02 -1.33
C SER A 236 23.79 -0.90 -0.11
N ASN A 237 24.28 -2.12 -0.19
CA ASN A 237 24.33 -3.05 0.96
C ASN A 237 25.03 -2.44 2.18
N LYS A 238 26.03 -1.57 1.97
CA LYS A 238 26.78 -0.90 3.03
C LYS A 238 25.96 0.16 3.78
N ASP A 239 24.96 0.74 3.12
CA ASP A 239 24.11 1.79 3.65
C ASP A 239 22.85 1.24 4.32
N CYS A 240 22.58 -0.06 4.16
CA CYS A 240 21.44 -0.72 4.76
C CYS A 240 21.62 -0.82 6.28
N LYS A 241 20.88 -0.01 7.00
CA LYS A 241 20.76 -0.08 8.47
C LYS A 241 19.38 -0.60 8.81
N ILE A 242 19.33 -1.56 9.72
CA ILE A 242 18.06 -2.11 10.21
C ILE A 242 17.61 -1.27 11.41
N PRO A 243 16.54 -0.48 11.30
CA PRO A 243 16.03 0.30 12.41
C PRO A 243 15.45 -0.61 13.50
N LYS A 244 15.46 -0.15 14.73
CA LYS A 244 14.72 -0.81 15.83
C LYS A 244 13.31 -0.24 15.86
N PHE A 245 12.33 -1.14 15.75
CA PHE A 245 10.93 -0.77 15.80
C PHE A 245 10.33 -1.11 17.16
N PRO A 246 9.85 -0.14 17.94
CA PRO A 246 9.10 -0.41 19.18
C PRO A 246 7.68 -0.94 18.90
N GLN A 247 7.18 -0.76 17.67
CA GLN A 247 5.86 -1.19 17.26
C GLN A 247 5.78 -2.70 17.09
N ARG A 248 4.61 -3.27 17.35
CA ARG A 248 4.29 -4.65 16.93
C ARG A 248 4.13 -4.71 15.44
N ILE A 249 4.76 -5.70 14.81
CA ILE A 249 4.80 -5.91 13.36
C ILE A 249 4.20 -7.27 13.05
N HIS A 250 3.24 -7.32 12.13
CA HIS A 250 2.67 -8.56 11.64
C HIS A 250 2.97 -8.74 10.15
N LEU A 251 3.78 -9.75 9.84
CA LEU A 251 4.13 -10.12 8.48
C LEU A 251 3.08 -11.12 7.99
N LEU A 252 2.11 -10.65 7.17
CA LEU A 252 1.01 -11.44 6.65
C LEU A 252 1.25 -11.74 5.18
N TRP A 253 1.60 -12.99 4.84
CA TRP A 253 2.31 -13.32 3.60
C TRP A 253 1.66 -14.41 2.78
N GLY A 254 1.74 -14.31 1.44
CA GLY A 254 1.45 -15.42 0.55
C GLY A 254 2.61 -16.41 0.51
N GLU A 255 2.37 -17.66 0.84
CA GLU A 255 3.44 -18.69 0.91
C GLU A 255 4.08 -19.00 -0.45
N ASN A 256 3.41 -18.62 -1.54
CA ASN A 256 3.89 -18.77 -2.90
C ASN A 256 4.35 -17.45 -3.53
N ASP A 257 4.69 -16.45 -2.73
CA ASP A 257 5.24 -15.18 -3.21
C ASP A 257 6.59 -15.44 -3.89
N GLN A 258 6.65 -15.17 -5.20
CA GLN A 258 7.86 -15.33 -5.99
C GLN A 258 8.70 -14.04 -6.02
N ILE A 259 8.10 -12.88 -5.76
CA ILE A 259 8.82 -11.59 -5.75
C ILE A 259 9.62 -11.47 -4.47
N PHE A 260 8.97 -11.54 -3.32
CA PHE A 260 9.63 -11.60 -2.01
C PHE A 260 9.31 -12.95 -1.36
N ASN A 261 10.17 -13.93 -1.63
CA ASN A 261 9.97 -15.32 -1.22
C ASN A 261 10.03 -15.50 0.31
N LEU A 262 9.68 -16.70 0.77
CA LEU A 262 9.64 -17.02 2.20
C LEU A 262 11.00 -16.87 2.88
N GLU A 263 12.11 -17.12 2.19
CA GLU A 263 13.45 -16.96 2.73
C GLU A 263 13.71 -15.50 3.13
N LEU A 264 13.38 -14.56 2.23
CA LEU A 264 13.52 -13.12 2.51
C LEU A 264 12.67 -12.67 3.71
N VAL A 265 11.42 -13.14 3.80
CA VAL A 265 10.56 -12.74 4.94
C VAL A 265 10.99 -13.37 6.25
N HIS A 266 11.51 -14.60 6.25
CA HIS A 266 12.03 -15.23 7.48
C HIS A 266 13.30 -14.51 7.95
N ASN A 267 14.22 -14.20 7.06
CA ASN A 267 15.41 -13.39 7.38
C ASN A 267 15.00 -12.00 7.92
N MET A 268 14.02 -11.35 7.29
CA MET A 268 13.49 -10.07 7.78
C MET A 268 12.84 -10.21 9.17
N LYS A 269 12.07 -11.28 9.42
CA LYS A 269 11.49 -11.54 10.74
C LYS A 269 12.55 -11.69 11.83
N GLU A 270 13.62 -12.40 11.55
CA GLU A 270 14.75 -12.55 12.48
C GLU A 270 15.40 -11.20 12.79
N GLN A 271 15.62 -10.37 11.76
CA GLN A 271 16.18 -9.03 11.91
C GLN A 271 15.28 -8.09 12.72
N LEU A 272 13.95 -8.22 12.59
CA LEU A 272 12.96 -7.43 13.33
C LEU A 272 12.79 -7.88 14.78
N GLY A 273 13.22 -9.11 15.11
CA GLY A 273 13.20 -9.67 16.45
C GLY A 273 11.79 -9.99 16.98
N GLU A 274 11.65 -9.90 18.31
CA GLU A 274 10.45 -10.38 19.03
C GLU A 274 9.19 -9.56 18.74
N ASN A 275 9.33 -8.30 18.32
CA ASN A 275 8.21 -7.45 17.97
C ASN A 275 7.52 -7.87 16.66
N ALA A 276 8.14 -8.76 15.86
CA ALA A 276 7.61 -9.24 14.60
C ALA A 276 7.00 -10.64 14.75
N THR A 277 5.79 -10.79 14.22
CA THR A 277 5.12 -12.09 14.04
C THR A 277 4.94 -12.38 12.55
N PHE A 278 4.94 -13.65 12.18
CA PHE A 278 4.74 -14.10 10.80
C PHE A 278 3.51 -14.99 10.71
N GLN A 279 2.71 -14.79 9.66
CA GLN A 279 1.61 -15.67 9.30
C GLN A 279 1.57 -15.88 7.79
N GLY A 280 1.78 -17.12 7.36
CA GLY A 280 1.64 -17.55 5.97
C GLY A 280 0.18 -17.78 5.59
N ILE A 281 -0.14 -17.53 4.33
CA ILE A 281 -1.41 -17.87 3.69
C ILE A 281 -1.12 -18.77 2.50
N GLU A 282 -1.53 -20.01 2.62
CA GLU A 282 -1.36 -21.04 1.58
C GLU A 282 -2.09 -20.66 0.28
N LYS A 283 -1.57 -21.13 -0.84
CA LYS A 283 -2.15 -20.97 -2.19
C LYS A 283 -2.39 -19.49 -2.54
N ALA A 284 -1.43 -18.65 -2.18
CA ALA A 284 -1.39 -17.24 -2.51
C ALA A 284 0.04 -16.81 -2.84
N GLY A 285 0.18 -16.00 -3.87
CA GLY A 285 1.44 -15.38 -4.27
C GLY A 285 1.62 -13.99 -3.64
N HIS A 286 2.31 -13.13 -4.37
CA HIS A 286 2.55 -11.75 -3.95
C HIS A 286 1.25 -10.97 -3.71
N LEU A 287 0.23 -11.20 -4.54
CA LEU A 287 -1.09 -10.54 -4.45
C LEU A 287 -2.01 -11.20 -3.39
N VAL A 288 -1.47 -11.61 -2.25
CA VAL A 288 -2.16 -12.41 -1.21
C VAL A 288 -3.53 -11.85 -0.80
N HIS A 289 -3.65 -10.53 -0.66
CA HIS A 289 -4.88 -9.82 -0.27
C HIS A 289 -5.96 -9.83 -1.37
N LEU A 290 -5.58 -10.06 -2.63
CA LEU A 290 -6.49 -10.21 -3.77
C LEU A 290 -6.80 -11.67 -4.07
N GLU A 291 -5.83 -12.58 -3.93
CA GLU A 291 -6.01 -14.02 -4.22
C GLU A 291 -6.76 -14.75 -3.12
N ARG A 292 -6.57 -14.39 -1.87
CA ARG A 292 -7.19 -15.02 -0.69
C ARG A 292 -7.85 -14.00 0.24
N PRO A 293 -8.74 -13.12 -0.27
CA PRO A 293 -9.26 -11.98 0.47
C PRO A 293 -9.97 -12.36 1.77
N CYS A 294 -10.73 -13.44 1.81
CA CYS A 294 -11.44 -13.87 3.01
C CYS A 294 -10.48 -14.31 4.13
N VAL A 295 -9.42 -15.06 3.76
CA VAL A 295 -8.41 -15.52 4.71
C VAL A 295 -7.60 -14.33 5.20
N TYR A 296 -7.11 -13.50 4.25
CA TYR A 296 -6.37 -12.29 4.55
C TYR A 296 -7.12 -11.36 5.51
N ASN A 297 -8.40 -11.09 5.22
CA ASN A 297 -9.24 -10.22 6.06
C ASN A 297 -9.48 -10.81 7.46
N ARG A 298 -9.57 -12.14 7.59
CA ARG A 298 -9.68 -12.78 8.91
C ARG A 298 -8.41 -12.59 9.73
N CYS A 299 -7.24 -12.89 9.15
CA CYS A 299 -5.95 -12.73 9.82
C CYS A 299 -5.67 -11.27 10.18
N LEU A 300 -5.91 -10.36 9.23
CA LEU A 300 -5.77 -8.93 9.47
C LEU A 300 -6.64 -8.44 10.63
N LYS A 301 -7.92 -8.83 10.67
CA LYS A 301 -8.83 -8.46 11.76
C LYS A 301 -8.40 -9.04 13.10
N GLN A 302 -7.93 -10.27 13.14
CA GLN A 302 -7.42 -10.90 14.37
C GLN A 302 -6.25 -10.10 14.95
N PHE A 303 -5.29 -9.71 14.10
CA PHE A 303 -4.19 -8.87 14.55
C PHE A 303 -4.68 -7.49 15.00
N LEU A 304 -5.50 -6.81 14.22
CA LEU A 304 -6.04 -5.50 14.58
C LEU A 304 -6.83 -5.55 15.89
N ASP A 305 -7.69 -6.56 16.06
CA ASP A 305 -8.47 -6.72 17.29
C ASP A 305 -7.53 -6.90 18.50
N SER A 306 -6.43 -7.67 18.39
CA SER A 306 -5.45 -7.83 19.48
C SER A 306 -4.72 -6.53 19.84
N MET A 307 -4.61 -5.57 18.91
CA MET A 307 -3.97 -4.28 19.15
C MET A 307 -4.86 -3.27 19.87
N TYR A 308 -6.18 -3.45 19.81
CA TYR A 308 -7.14 -2.48 20.33
C TYR A 308 -8.05 -3.03 21.44
N THR A 309 -8.01 -4.35 21.72
CA THR A 309 -8.73 -4.96 22.85
C THR A 309 -7.90 -4.98 24.13
N ASP A 310 -6.58 -4.91 24.04
CA ASP A 310 -5.68 -4.74 25.20
C ASP A 310 -5.61 -3.25 25.61
N GLY A 311 -6.75 -2.62 25.87
CA GLY A 311 -6.77 -1.38 26.64
C GLY A 311 -6.16 -1.64 28.02
N PRO A 312 -5.51 -0.64 28.69
CA PRO A 312 -4.89 -0.86 29.98
C PRO A 312 -5.92 -1.48 30.93
N GLN A 313 -5.67 -2.72 31.33
CA GLN A 313 -6.34 -3.27 32.51
C GLN A 313 -6.04 -2.30 33.65
N LYS A 314 -7.11 -1.67 34.16
CA LYS A 314 -7.09 -0.72 35.28
C LYS A 314 -6.49 -1.34 36.53
#